data_81785656e87eb1949ac954f35edfd0a2
#
_entry.id   81785656e87eb1949ac954f35edfd0a2
#
_cell.length_a   1.000
_cell.length_b   1.000
_cell.length_c   1.000
_cell.angle_alpha   90.00
_cell.angle_beta   90.00
_cell.angle_gamma   90.00
#
_symmetry.space_group_name_H-M   'P 1'
#
loop_
_entity.id
_entity.type
_entity.pdbx_description
1 polymer ?
#
loop_
_entity_poly.entity_id
_entity_poly.type
_entity_poly.pdbx_seq_one_letter_code
_entity_poly.pdbx_strand_id
1 'polypeptide(L)'
;MRNDWNRLLNQGFVGFKTIRELMNNCKDIPHEKGVYVVLREKDVHPVILDKRPFDCQEDKYPSYTKTELEGKWVEGTQIIYIGKAGGSDLNTELHKRLSAYIRFGKGKKAAHGGGRSIWQLADAQELVVCWLVLSDEEPCNVE
;
A
#
# COMPACT_ATOMS: atom_id res chain seq x y z
N MET A 1 1.12 7.91 -20.31
CA MET A 1 1.12 7.59 -18.87
C MET A 1 2.51 7.74 -18.29
N ARG A 2 2.62 8.28 -17.09
CA ARG A 2 3.92 8.43 -16.44
C ARG A 2 4.51 7.06 -16.12
N ASN A 3 5.83 6.92 -16.29
CA ASN A 3 6.51 5.66 -15.99
C ASN A 3 7.12 5.70 -14.60
N ASP A 4 6.26 5.68 -13.59
CA ASP A 4 6.68 5.74 -12.19
C ASP A 4 7.42 4.48 -11.76
N TRP A 5 7.07 3.33 -12.34
CA TRP A 5 7.74 2.06 -12.07
C TRP A 5 9.25 2.15 -12.33
N ASN A 6 9.62 2.61 -13.51
CA ASN A 6 11.05 2.70 -13.86
C ASN A 6 11.77 3.73 -13.01
N ARG A 7 11.12 4.82 -12.66
CA ARG A 7 11.72 5.80 -11.76
C ARG A 7 12.03 5.20 -10.39
N LEU A 8 11.12 4.39 -9.86
CA LEU A 8 11.33 3.73 -8.57
C LEU A 8 12.46 2.70 -8.65
N LEU A 9 12.50 1.92 -9.74
CA LEU A 9 13.61 0.99 -9.96
C LEU A 9 14.95 1.73 -9.96
N ASN A 10 15.03 2.87 -10.65
CA ASN A 10 16.26 3.65 -10.74
C ASN A 10 16.65 4.25 -9.40
N GLN A 11 15.71 4.45 -8.48
CA GLN A 11 15.96 4.96 -7.14
C GLN A 11 16.35 3.86 -6.15
N GLY A 12 16.35 2.61 -6.59
CA GLY A 12 16.75 1.49 -5.75
C GLY A 12 15.61 0.70 -5.12
N PHE A 13 14.38 1.01 -5.46
CA PHE A 13 13.25 0.21 -4.97
C PHE A 13 13.30 -1.20 -5.52
N VAL A 14 12.88 -2.15 -4.69
CA VAL A 14 12.86 -3.57 -5.02
C VAL A 14 11.51 -4.17 -4.62
N GLY A 15 11.33 -5.44 -4.89
CA GLY A 15 10.11 -6.17 -4.59
C GLY A 15 9.22 -6.23 -5.82
N PHE A 16 8.40 -5.23 -6.04
CA PHE A 16 7.45 -5.18 -7.15
C PHE A 16 6.58 -6.43 -7.19
N LYS A 17 6.03 -6.76 -6.01
CA LYS A 17 5.13 -7.90 -5.84
C LYS A 17 3.69 -7.44 -5.90
N THR A 18 2.82 -8.24 -6.52
CA THR A 18 1.39 -7.93 -6.48
C THR A 18 0.87 -8.17 -5.06
N ILE A 19 -0.22 -7.48 -4.73
CA ILE A 19 -0.88 -7.71 -3.45
C ILE A 19 -1.32 -9.16 -3.33
N ARG A 20 -1.77 -9.78 -4.44
CA ARG A 20 -2.14 -11.18 -4.45
C ARG A 20 -0.98 -12.08 -4.02
N GLU A 21 0.23 -11.80 -4.52
CA GLU A 21 1.41 -12.56 -4.12
C GLU A 21 1.70 -12.39 -2.64
N LEU A 22 1.58 -11.16 -2.13
CA LEU A 22 1.81 -10.88 -0.72
C LEU A 22 0.74 -11.50 0.18
N MET A 23 -0.48 -11.66 -0.33
CA MET A 23 -1.53 -12.37 0.42
C MET A 23 -1.20 -13.85 0.62
N ASN A 24 -0.41 -14.43 -0.29
CA ASN A 24 0.06 -15.82 -0.14
C ASN A 24 1.15 -15.92 0.91
N ASN A 25 2.13 -15.03 0.86
CA ASN A 25 3.15 -14.91 1.91
C ASN A 25 3.91 -13.61 1.75
N CYS A 26 4.47 -13.13 2.84
CA CYS A 26 5.23 -11.89 2.90
C CYS A 26 6.72 -12.14 3.17
N LYS A 27 7.23 -13.34 2.88
CA LYS A 27 8.59 -13.72 3.25
C LYS A 27 9.68 -12.86 2.64
N ASP A 28 9.43 -12.26 1.48
CA ASP A 28 10.44 -11.46 0.78
C ASP A 28 10.55 -10.04 1.30
N ILE A 29 9.61 -9.62 2.15
CA ILE A 29 9.64 -8.27 2.70
C ILE A 29 10.67 -8.20 3.83
N PRO A 30 11.64 -7.26 3.76
CA PRO A 30 12.71 -7.21 4.77
C PRO A 30 12.21 -6.74 6.13
N HIS A 31 12.87 -7.21 7.18
CA HIS A 31 12.60 -6.81 8.56
C HIS A 31 13.46 -5.59 8.92
N GLU A 32 13.30 -4.52 8.14
CA GLU A 32 14.10 -3.30 8.29
C GLU A 32 13.22 -2.10 8.05
N LYS A 33 13.67 -0.94 8.49
CA LYS A 33 13.00 0.34 8.26
C LYS A 33 13.02 0.67 6.77
N GLY A 34 12.03 1.39 6.31
CA GLY A 34 12.01 1.81 4.93
C GLY A 34 10.73 2.50 4.52
N VAL A 35 10.63 2.74 3.23
CA VAL A 35 9.42 3.26 2.61
C VAL A 35 8.87 2.22 1.64
N TYR A 36 7.57 2.26 1.43
CA TYR A 36 6.94 1.40 0.43
C TYR A 36 5.97 2.22 -0.42
N VAL A 37 5.78 1.77 -1.64
CA VAL A 37 4.93 2.45 -2.62
C VAL A 37 3.98 1.42 -3.20
N VAL A 38 2.73 1.81 -3.37
CA VAL A 38 1.73 0.99 -4.04
C VAL A 38 1.44 1.61 -5.40
N LEU A 39 1.56 0.78 -6.43
CA LEU A 39 1.42 1.19 -7.83
C LEU A 39 0.19 0.55 -8.46
N ARG A 40 -0.48 1.32 -9.31
CA ARG A 40 -1.51 0.81 -10.20
C ARG A 40 -1.07 1.07 -11.62
N GLU A 41 -0.86 0.00 -12.38
CA GLU A 41 -0.30 0.12 -13.73
C GLU A 41 -1.32 0.48 -14.81
N LYS A 42 -2.59 0.25 -14.54
CA LYS A 42 -3.64 0.48 -15.52
C LYS A 42 -3.89 1.97 -15.73
N ASP A 43 -4.04 2.36 -16.98
CA ASP A 43 -4.30 3.75 -17.36
C ASP A 43 -5.78 4.02 -17.62
N VAL A 44 -6.63 3.30 -16.93
CA VAL A 44 -8.09 3.50 -17.00
C VAL A 44 -8.60 3.83 -15.61
N HIS A 45 -9.70 4.58 -15.57
CA HIS A 45 -10.32 4.92 -14.30
C HIS A 45 -10.73 3.65 -13.56
N PRO A 46 -10.44 3.53 -12.26
CA PRO A 46 -10.73 2.31 -11.52
C PRO A 46 -12.23 2.15 -11.24
N VAL A 47 -12.62 0.91 -11.02
CA VAL A 47 -13.94 0.62 -10.45
C VAL A 47 -13.79 0.68 -8.93
N ILE A 48 -14.52 1.59 -8.30
CA ILE A 48 -14.48 1.79 -6.86
C ILE A 48 -15.68 1.11 -6.24
N LEU A 49 -15.43 0.27 -5.24
CA LEU A 49 -16.47 -0.48 -4.54
C LEU A 49 -17.10 0.39 -3.46
N ASP A 50 -18.36 0.10 -3.12
CA ASP A 50 -19.06 0.83 -2.06
C ASP A 50 -18.44 0.58 -0.70
N LYS A 51 -17.81 -0.58 -0.51
CA LYS A 51 -17.10 -0.93 0.71
C LYS A 51 -16.06 -2.00 0.39
N ARG A 52 -15.12 -2.21 1.32
CA ARG A 52 -14.11 -3.25 1.18
C ARG A 52 -14.76 -4.63 1.11
N PRO A 53 -14.23 -5.55 0.28
CA PRO A 53 -14.78 -6.92 0.18
C PRO A 53 -14.76 -7.70 1.49
N PHE A 54 -13.77 -7.41 2.34
CA PHE A 54 -13.59 -8.12 3.61
C PHE A 54 -13.57 -7.12 4.75
N ASP A 55 -14.75 -6.71 5.21
CA ASP A 55 -14.87 -5.82 6.37
C ASP A 55 -14.95 -6.64 7.66
N CYS A 56 -14.22 -6.19 8.68
CA CYS A 56 -14.34 -6.71 10.02
C CYS A 56 -15.41 -5.90 10.76
N GLN A 57 -16.35 -6.58 11.42
CA GLN A 57 -17.43 -5.88 12.14
C GLN A 57 -16.91 -5.00 13.27
N GLU A 58 -15.76 -5.35 13.85
CA GLU A 58 -15.13 -4.57 14.92
C GLU A 58 -14.12 -3.55 14.40
N ASP A 59 -14.12 -3.30 13.10
CA ASP A 59 -13.15 -2.44 12.44
C ASP A 59 -13.33 -0.99 12.91
N LYS A 60 -12.22 -0.39 13.36
CA LYS A 60 -12.16 1.04 13.70
C LYS A 60 -12.18 1.92 12.47
N TYR A 61 -11.91 1.35 11.33
CA TYR A 61 -11.71 2.10 10.09
C TYR A 61 -12.76 1.67 9.07
N PRO A 62 -13.97 2.25 9.14
CA PRO A 62 -15.02 1.89 8.19
C PRO A 62 -14.64 2.25 6.77
N SER A 63 -15.29 1.61 5.81
CA SER A 63 -15.10 1.92 4.41
C SER A 63 -15.51 3.36 4.10
N TYR A 64 -14.83 3.96 3.15
CA TYR A 64 -15.26 5.25 2.60
C TYR A 64 -16.46 5.05 1.70
N THR A 65 -17.24 6.10 1.48
CA THR A 65 -18.27 6.04 0.46
C THR A 65 -17.62 6.08 -0.92
N LYS A 66 -18.29 5.49 -1.90
CA LYS A 66 -17.82 5.52 -3.28
C LYS A 66 -17.63 6.94 -3.77
N THR A 67 -18.58 7.83 -3.43
CA THR A 67 -18.53 9.24 -3.84
C THR A 67 -17.28 9.93 -3.28
N GLU A 68 -16.93 9.66 -2.01
CA GLU A 68 -15.73 10.24 -1.41
C GLU A 68 -14.47 9.82 -2.17
N LEU A 69 -14.35 8.54 -2.50
CA LEU A 69 -13.18 8.02 -3.18
C LEU A 69 -13.10 8.49 -4.63
N GLU A 70 -14.23 8.58 -5.32
CA GLU A 70 -14.26 9.13 -6.68
C GLU A 70 -13.71 10.56 -6.67
N GLY A 71 -14.08 11.37 -5.69
CA GLY A 71 -13.60 12.75 -5.58
C GLY A 71 -12.13 12.89 -5.25
N LYS A 72 -11.51 11.86 -4.66
CA LYS A 72 -10.10 11.87 -4.29
C LYS A 72 -9.18 11.24 -5.33
N TRP A 73 -9.75 10.61 -6.35
CA TRP A 73 -8.93 9.93 -7.36
C TRP A 73 -8.14 10.92 -8.20
N VAL A 74 -6.85 10.63 -8.39
CA VAL A 74 -5.94 11.44 -9.21
C VAL A 74 -5.57 10.66 -10.46
N GLU A 75 -5.88 11.22 -11.61
CA GLU A 75 -5.53 10.59 -12.89
C GLU A 75 -4.08 10.88 -13.26
N GLY A 76 -3.52 10.02 -14.11
CA GLY A 76 -2.22 10.25 -14.72
C GLY A 76 -1.01 9.86 -13.89
N THR A 77 -1.20 9.21 -12.74
CA THR A 77 -0.08 8.71 -11.93
C THR A 77 -0.27 7.23 -11.67
N GLN A 78 0.84 6.50 -11.66
CA GLN A 78 0.84 5.08 -11.28
C GLN A 78 0.93 4.92 -9.77
N ILE A 79 1.52 5.87 -9.08
CA ILE A 79 1.66 5.82 -7.62
C ILE A 79 0.33 6.21 -7.00
N ILE A 80 -0.24 5.32 -6.20
CA ILE A 80 -1.51 5.58 -5.53
C ILE A 80 -1.39 5.65 -4.01
N TYR A 81 -0.29 5.19 -3.45
CA TYR A 81 -0.05 5.29 -2.01
C TYR A 81 1.43 5.17 -1.69
N ILE A 82 1.88 5.97 -0.73
CA ILE A 82 3.24 5.90 -0.20
C ILE A 82 3.12 5.77 1.31
N GLY A 83 3.81 4.78 1.86
CA GLY A 83 3.84 4.58 3.29
C GLY A 83 5.26 4.42 3.79
N LYS A 84 5.42 4.48 5.11
CA LYS A 84 6.74 4.33 5.71
C LYS A 84 6.67 3.45 6.95
N ALA A 85 7.79 2.83 7.27
CA ALA A 85 7.95 2.01 8.46
C ALA A 85 9.25 2.42 9.16
N GLY A 86 9.17 2.70 10.45
CA GLY A 86 10.29 3.20 11.23
C GLY A 86 10.14 4.70 11.52
N GLY A 87 11.23 5.44 11.45
CA GLY A 87 11.22 6.86 11.77
C GLY A 87 11.04 7.08 13.27
N SER A 88 10.11 7.95 13.65
CA SER A 88 9.84 8.24 15.06
C SER A 88 9.20 7.06 15.79
N ASP A 89 8.55 6.16 15.06
CA ASP A 89 8.03 4.91 15.61
C ASP A 89 9.07 3.82 15.41
N LEU A 90 9.90 3.62 16.40
CA LEU A 90 11.04 2.72 16.33
C LEU A 90 10.67 1.24 16.31
N ASN A 91 9.40 0.92 16.56
CA ASN A 91 8.95 -0.47 16.64
C ASN A 91 8.39 -1.00 15.32
N THR A 92 8.33 -0.15 14.29
CA THR A 92 7.84 -0.59 12.99
C THR A 92 8.97 -0.87 12.01
N GLU A 93 8.72 -1.85 11.15
CA GLU A 93 9.61 -2.23 10.05
C GLU A 93 8.75 -2.61 8.86
N LEU A 94 9.36 -2.71 7.69
CA LEU A 94 8.63 -2.98 6.44
C LEU A 94 7.79 -4.25 6.52
N HIS A 95 8.39 -5.36 6.93
CA HIS A 95 7.66 -6.63 7.02
C HIS A 95 6.45 -6.52 7.92
N LYS A 96 6.62 -5.95 9.11
CA LYS A 96 5.56 -5.81 10.08
C LYS A 96 4.43 -4.91 9.56
N ARG A 97 4.82 -3.78 8.97
CA ARG A 97 3.85 -2.79 8.48
C ARG A 97 3.06 -3.32 7.29
N LEU A 98 3.74 -3.90 6.31
CA LEU A 98 3.08 -4.44 5.12
C LEU A 98 2.27 -5.68 5.44
N SER A 99 2.74 -6.55 6.34
CA SER A 99 1.96 -7.70 6.78
C SER A 99 0.65 -7.27 7.43
N ALA A 100 0.70 -6.21 8.27
CA ALA A 100 -0.51 -5.66 8.88
C ALA A 100 -1.46 -5.11 7.82
N TYR A 101 -0.92 -4.44 6.82
CA TYR A 101 -1.71 -3.90 5.72
C TYR A 101 -2.45 -5.02 4.97
N ILE A 102 -1.74 -6.10 4.68
CA ILE A 102 -2.33 -7.25 3.99
C ILE A 102 -3.42 -7.91 4.84
N ARG A 103 -3.17 -8.07 6.15
CA ARG A 103 -4.19 -8.63 7.06
C ARG A 103 -5.45 -7.75 7.09
N PHE A 104 -5.27 -6.45 7.12
CA PHE A 104 -6.39 -5.50 7.08
C PHE A 104 -7.22 -5.73 5.82
N GLY A 105 -6.58 -5.90 4.68
CA GLY A 105 -7.28 -6.15 3.41
C GLY A 105 -8.05 -7.47 3.38
N LYS A 106 -7.64 -8.44 4.21
CA LYS A 106 -8.34 -9.72 4.34
C LYS A 106 -9.49 -9.67 5.35
N GLY A 107 -9.80 -8.49 5.88
CA GLY A 107 -10.85 -8.33 6.88
C GLY A 107 -10.43 -8.67 8.29
N LYS A 108 -9.14 -8.87 8.53
CA LYS A 108 -8.63 -9.16 9.86
C LYS A 108 -8.34 -7.87 10.60
N LYS A 109 -8.52 -7.91 11.93
CA LYS A 109 -8.22 -6.77 12.78
C LYS A 109 -6.72 -6.50 12.74
N ALA A 110 -6.34 -5.30 12.33
CA ALA A 110 -4.94 -4.91 12.24
C ALA A 110 -4.83 -3.40 12.39
N ALA A 111 -3.70 -2.95 12.93
CA ALA A 111 -3.46 -1.53 13.18
C ALA A 111 -2.94 -0.85 11.90
N HIS A 112 -3.81 -0.68 10.92
CA HIS A 112 -3.43 -0.03 9.66
C HIS A 112 -4.61 0.73 9.05
N GLY A 113 -4.88 1.92 9.58
CA GLY A 113 -5.97 2.77 9.05
C GLY A 113 -5.60 3.59 7.85
N GLY A 114 -4.32 3.98 7.71
CA GLY A 114 -3.86 4.71 6.54
C GLY A 114 -3.86 3.81 5.30
N GLY A 115 -4.20 4.34 4.15
CA GLY A 115 -4.21 3.55 2.92
C GLY A 115 -5.36 2.56 2.80
N ARG A 116 -6.29 2.55 3.74
CA ARG A 116 -7.41 1.59 3.71
C ARG A 116 -8.29 1.73 2.47
N SER A 117 -8.30 2.89 1.85
CA SER A 117 -9.10 3.16 0.66
C SER A 117 -8.70 2.30 -0.53
N ILE A 118 -7.45 1.85 -0.59
CA ILE A 118 -6.96 1.02 -1.68
C ILE A 118 -7.76 -0.28 -1.79
N TRP A 119 -8.20 -0.82 -0.64
CA TRP A 119 -8.95 -2.07 -0.63
C TRP A 119 -10.35 -1.95 -1.21
N GLN A 120 -10.80 -0.72 -1.49
CA GLN A 120 -12.07 -0.50 -2.16
C GLN A 120 -11.96 -0.43 -3.69
N LEU A 121 -10.75 -0.60 -4.24
CA LEU A 121 -10.58 -0.74 -5.67
C LEU A 121 -10.92 -2.18 -6.07
N ALA A 122 -11.68 -2.34 -7.14
CA ALA A 122 -12.06 -3.68 -7.61
C ALA A 122 -10.83 -4.52 -7.98
N ASP A 123 -9.76 -3.87 -8.44
CA ASP A 123 -8.51 -4.53 -8.83
C ASP A 123 -7.42 -4.45 -7.76
N ALA A 124 -7.80 -4.32 -6.48
CA ALA A 124 -6.83 -4.16 -5.39
C ALA A 124 -5.76 -5.25 -5.36
N GLN A 125 -6.13 -6.51 -5.66
CA GLN A 125 -5.18 -7.61 -5.61
C GLN A 125 -4.15 -7.58 -6.75
N GLU A 126 -4.39 -6.81 -7.77
CA GLU A 126 -3.47 -6.65 -8.90
C GLU A 126 -2.50 -5.49 -8.72
N LEU A 127 -2.68 -4.69 -7.66
CA LEU A 127 -1.77 -3.59 -7.36
C LEU A 127 -0.39 -4.14 -7.00
N VAL A 128 0.64 -3.34 -7.29
CA VAL A 128 2.02 -3.75 -7.09
C VAL A 128 2.62 -2.97 -5.93
N VAL A 129 3.33 -3.65 -5.04
CA VAL A 129 4.00 -3.04 -3.90
C VAL A 129 5.50 -3.18 -4.08
N CYS A 130 6.21 -2.08 -3.90
CA CYS A 130 7.67 -2.08 -3.89
C CYS A 130 8.14 -1.34 -2.63
N TRP A 131 9.41 -1.54 -2.28
CA TRP A 131 9.95 -0.96 -1.05
C TRP A 131 11.41 -0.59 -1.21
N LEU A 132 11.85 0.30 -0.32
CA LEU A 132 13.24 0.75 -0.24
C LEU A 132 13.67 0.72 1.22
N VAL A 133 14.71 -0.05 1.52
CA VAL A 133 15.27 -0.14 2.87
C VAL A 133 16.10 1.10 3.17
N LEU A 134 15.93 1.67 4.35
CA LEU A 134 16.64 2.87 4.81
C LEU A 134 17.33 2.55 6.14
N SER A 135 18.52 1.98 6.07
CA SER A 135 19.19 1.48 7.28
C SER A 135 19.66 2.58 8.24
N ASP A 136 20.09 3.73 7.72
CA ASP A 136 20.71 4.78 8.52
C ASP A 136 19.98 6.13 8.47
N GLU A 137 18.84 6.22 7.77
CA GLU A 137 18.12 7.46 7.60
C GLU A 137 16.68 7.34 8.10
N GLU A 138 16.11 8.47 8.51
CA GLU A 138 14.70 8.52 8.84
C GLU A 138 13.89 8.43 7.55
N PRO A 139 12.89 7.52 7.46
CA PRO A 139 12.11 7.38 6.23
C PRO A 139 11.47 8.66 5.75
N CYS A 140 11.07 9.54 6.64
CA CYS A 140 10.43 10.80 6.28
C CYS A 140 11.34 11.74 5.49
N ASN A 141 12.65 11.56 5.51
CA ASN A 141 13.59 12.39 4.78
C ASN A 141 13.66 12.04 3.29
N VAL A 142 13.05 10.95 2.89
CA VAL A 142 13.15 10.42 1.52
C VAL A 142 11.86 10.64 0.74
N GLU A 143 10.75 10.76 1.42
CA GLU A 143 9.47 11.02 0.78
C GLU A 143 9.44 12.40 0.15
#